data_5dc29977710a3be383895d4f8dbd652c
#
_entry.id   5dc29977710a3be383895d4f8dbd652c
#
_cell.length_a   1.000
_cell.length_b   1.000
_cell.length_c   1.000
_cell.angle_alpha   90.00
_cell.angle_beta   90.00
_cell.angle_gamma   90.00
#
_symmetry.space_group_name_H-M   'P 1'
#
loop_
_entity.id
_entity.type
_entity.pdbx_description
1 polymer ?
#
loop_
_entity_poly.entity_id
_entity_poly.type
_entity_poly.pdbx_seq_one_letter_code
_entity_poly.pdbx_strand_id
1 'polypeptide(L)'
;MSYLLIKAKTGEYNKWKSFYDKHLEMRKASGSKGSRIFRNASDPNETMILFEWNNTESARKFTQSDDLRLKMQESGVTGKPDFFFLDEIEKTSA
;
A
#
# COMPACT_ATOMS: atom_id res chain seq x y z
N MET A 1 8.64 -14.85 -1.73
CA MET A 1 8.53 -13.40 -1.75
C MET A 1 7.23 -12.99 -1.09
N SER A 2 7.28 -12.06 -0.19
CA SER A 2 6.09 -11.60 0.53
C SER A 2 5.47 -10.38 -0.13
N TYR A 3 4.15 -10.32 -0.09
CA TYR A 3 3.41 -9.19 -0.66
C TYR A 3 2.50 -8.60 0.39
N LEU A 4 2.27 -7.30 0.26
CA LEU A 4 1.30 -6.58 1.09
C LEU A 4 0.34 -5.87 0.13
N LEU A 5 -0.94 -6.20 0.22
CA LEU A 5 -1.97 -5.50 -0.53
C LEU A 5 -2.70 -4.54 0.42
N ILE A 6 -2.71 -3.27 0.05
CA ILE A 6 -3.46 -2.25 0.79
C ILE A 6 -4.60 -1.77 -0.10
N LYS A 7 -5.81 -1.78 0.46
CA LYS A 7 -7.01 -1.30 -0.19
C LYS A 7 -7.51 -0.11 0.61
N ALA A 8 -7.62 1.06 -0.03
CA ALA A 8 -7.98 2.29 0.67
C ALA A 8 -8.81 3.23 -0.19
N LYS A 9 -9.68 4.00 0.45
CA LYS A 9 -10.40 5.09 -0.20
C LYS A 9 -9.49 6.31 -0.18
N THR A 10 -9.03 6.74 -1.34
CA THR A 10 -8.01 7.79 -1.45
C THR A 10 -8.55 9.16 -1.87
N GLY A 11 -9.81 9.25 -2.27
CA GLY A 11 -10.37 10.50 -2.75
C GLY A 11 -9.65 10.97 -4.01
N GLU A 12 -9.14 12.20 -4.00
CA GLU A 12 -8.44 12.75 -5.16
C GLU A 12 -7.09 12.08 -5.35
N TYR A 13 -6.94 11.36 -6.46
CA TYR A 13 -5.76 10.55 -6.73
C TYR A 13 -4.47 11.36 -6.75
N ASN A 14 -4.46 12.52 -7.43
CA ASN A 14 -3.23 13.30 -7.57
C ASN A 14 -2.68 13.79 -6.23
N LYS A 15 -3.55 14.18 -5.32
CA LYS A 15 -3.17 14.58 -3.98
C LYS A 15 -2.55 13.42 -3.22
N TRP A 16 -3.24 12.27 -3.23
CA TRP A 16 -2.75 11.06 -2.59
C TRP A 16 -1.39 10.63 -3.16
N LYS A 17 -1.27 10.62 -4.49
CA LYS A 17 -0.04 10.18 -5.17
C LYS A 17 1.15 11.07 -4.83
N SER A 18 0.92 12.35 -4.69
CA SER A 18 1.97 13.28 -4.27
C SER A 18 2.53 12.93 -2.90
N PHE A 19 1.66 12.62 -1.94
CA PHE A 19 2.07 12.14 -0.62
C PHE A 19 2.78 10.80 -0.70
N TYR A 20 2.24 9.88 -1.51
CA TYR A 20 2.82 8.57 -1.68
C TYR A 20 4.27 8.66 -2.17
N ASP A 21 4.51 9.51 -3.17
CA ASP A 21 5.85 9.68 -3.74
C ASP A 21 6.83 10.29 -2.73
N LYS A 22 6.39 11.20 -1.89
CA LYS A 22 7.23 11.83 -0.87
C LYS A 22 7.76 10.84 0.18
N HIS A 23 7.11 9.71 0.36
CA HIS A 23 7.47 8.75 1.41
C HIS A 23 8.16 7.50 0.87
N LEU A 24 8.76 7.59 -0.32
CA LEU A 24 9.50 6.49 -0.94
C LEU A 24 10.62 5.96 -0.03
N GLU A 25 11.43 6.87 0.51
CA GLU A 25 12.59 6.46 1.32
C GLU A 25 12.14 5.77 2.61
N MET A 26 11.06 6.23 3.23
CA MET A 26 10.51 5.60 4.42
C MET A 26 10.05 4.17 4.11
N ARG A 27 9.39 3.97 2.97
CA ARG A 27 8.95 2.63 2.57
C ARG A 27 10.12 1.71 2.30
N LYS A 28 11.16 2.19 1.62
CA LYS A 28 12.39 1.42 1.37
C LYS A 28 13.05 1.01 2.67
N ALA A 29 13.17 1.94 3.60
CA ALA A 29 13.79 1.67 4.90
C ALA A 29 13.00 0.64 5.71
N SER A 30 11.69 0.57 5.52
CA SER A 30 10.82 -0.38 6.22
C SER A 30 10.83 -1.78 5.60
N GLY A 31 11.34 -1.92 4.38
CA GLY A 31 11.45 -3.23 3.73
C GLY A 31 10.73 -3.39 2.40
N SER A 32 10.13 -2.32 1.88
CA SER A 32 9.46 -2.35 0.59
C SER A 32 10.48 -2.46 -0.54
N LYS A 33 10.21 -3.34 -1.49
CA LYS A 33 11.06 -3.54 -2.68
C LYS A 33 10.43 -2.97 -3.94
N GLY A 34 9.22 -2.47 -3.85
CA GLY A 34 8.51 -1.89 -4.96
C GLY A 34 7.02 -2.08 -4.82
N SER A 35 6.27 -1.47 -5.71
CA SER A 35 4.82 -1.57 -5.65
C SER A 35 4.19 -1.37 -7.02
N ARG A 36 2.95 -1.85 -7.15
CA ARG A 36 2.08 -1.56 -8.26
C ARG A 36 0.80 -0.94 -7.73
N ILE A 37 0.34 0.11 -8.38
CA ILE A 37 -0.83 0.84 -7.95
C ILE A 37 -1.97 0.57 -8.91
N PHE A 38 -3.11 0.14 -8.37
CA PHE A 38 -4.30 -0.17 -9.13
C PHE A 38 -5.46 0.69 -8.64
N ARG A 39 -6.40 0.94 -9.51
CA ARG A 39 -7.66 1.57 -9.16
C ARG A 39 -8.78 0.56 -9.40
N ASN A 40 -9.74 0.51 -8.49
CA ASN A 40 -10.94 -0.30 -8.72
C ASN A 40 -11.66 0.22 -9.96
N ALA A 41 -11.86 -0.64 -10.95
CA ALA A 41 -12.51 -0.25 -12.21
C ALA A 41 -13.94 0.27 -12.01
N SER A 42 -14.58 -0.11 -10.91
CA SER A 42 -15.97 0.28 -10.60
C SER A 42 -16.06 1.42 -9.59
N ASP A 43 -14.94 1.82 -8.98
CA ASP A 43 -14.93 2.88 -7.97
C ASP A 43 -13.62 3.67 -8.08
N PRO A 44 -13.63 4.85 -8.71
CA PRO A 44 -12.41 5.62 -8.92
C PRO A 44 -11.78 6.18 -7.64
N ASN A 45 -12.49 6.14 -6.52
CA ASN A 45 -11.97 6.60 -5.24
C ASN A 45 -11.26 5.48 -4.47
N GLU A 46 -11.35 4.24 -4.94
CA GLU A 46 -10.70 3.12 -4.27
C GLU A 46 -9.41 2.75 -4.97
N THR A 47 -8.30 2.85 -4.23
CA THR A 47 -6.97 2.54 -4.73
C THR A 47 -6.45 1.28 -4.04
N MET A 48 -5.80 0.43 -4.81
CA MET A 48 -5.17 -0.78 -4.31
C MET A 48 -3.69 -0.72 -4.63
N ILE A 49 -2.85 -0.99 -3.63
CA ILE A 49 -1.41 -0.95 -3.79
C ILE A 49 -0.88 -2.33 -3.45
N LEU A 50 -0.24 -2.97 -4.43
CA LEU A 50 0.40 -4.26 -4.22
C LEU A 50 1.89 -4.04 -4.04
N PHE A 51 2.35 -4.17 -2.81
CA PHE A 51 3.77 -4.06 -2.45
C PHE A 51 4.45 -5.40 -2.49
N GLU A 52 5.69 -5.40 -2.96
CA GLU A 52 6.61 -6.50 -2.75
C GLU A 52 7.45 -6.14 -1.52
N TRP A 53 7.52 -7.05 -0.56
CA TRP A 53 8.17 -6.79 0.73
C TRP A 53 9.23 -7.85 1.01
N ASN A 54 10.26 -7.49 1.81
CA ASN A 54 11.35 -8.40 2.10
C ASN A 54 10.92 -9.60 2.95
N ASN A 55 9.97 -9.41 3.87
CA ASN A 55 9.35 -10.50 4.63
C ASN A 55 8.04 -10.04 5.26
N THR A 56 7.21 -11.00 5.66
CA THR A 56 5.88 -10.73 6.21
C THR A 56 5.96 -9.97 7.54
N GLU A 57 6.96 -10.28 8.37
CA GLU A 57 7.10 -9.62 9.66
C GLU A 57 7.33 -8.12 9.52
N SER A 58 8.23 -7.73 8.62
CA SER A 58 8.48 -6.30 8.35
C SER A 58 7.24 -5.62 7.78
N ALA A 59 6.50 -6.30 6.91
CA ALA A 59 5.25 -5.77 6.38
C ALA A 59 4.21 -5.54 7.49
N ARG A 60 4.10 -6.48 8.43
CA ARG A 60 3.19 -6.33 9.56
C ARG A 60 3.56 -5.15 10.44
N LYS A 61 4.84 -4.98 10.73
CA LYS A 61 5.32 -3.83 11.50
C LYS A 61 4.98 -2.52 10.83
N PHE A 62 5.15 -2.47 9.52
CA PHE A 62 4.82 -1.29 8.72
C PHE A 62 3.33 -0.93 8.87
N THR A 63 2.44 -1.90 8.73
CA THR A 63 0.99 -1.65 8.80
C THR A 63 0.51 -1.29 10.21
N GLN A 64 1.27 -1.66 11.24
CA GLN A 64 0.93 -1.35 12.63
C GLN A 64 1.51 -0.01 13.08
N SER A 65 2.31 0.64 12.25
CA SER A 65 2.97 1.89 12.57
C SER A 65 1.96 3.05 12.70
N ASP A 66 2.07 3.80 13.80
CA ASP A 66 1.28 5.02 13.96
C ASP A 66 1.67 6.07 12.92
N ASP A 67 2.93 6.08 12.54
CA ASP A 67 3.46 6.98 11.52
C ASP A 67 2.77 6.74 10.17
N LEU A 68 2.60 5.49 9.78
CA LEU A 68 1.88 5.17 8.55
C LEU A 68 0.42 5.64 8.63
N ARG A 69 -0.25 5.40 9.74
CA ARG A 69 -1.64 5.82 9.92
C ARG A 69 -1.79 7.33 9.77
N LEU A 70 -0.90 8.09 10.40
CA LEU A 70 -0.92 9.55 10.30
C LEU A 70 -0.69 10.01 8.85
N LYS A 71 0.29 9.41 8.17
CA LYS A 71 0.59 9.73 6.79
C LYS A 71 -0.57 9.42 5.85
N MET A 72 -1.27 8.31 6.09
CA MET A 72 -2.45 7.97 5.29
C MET A 72 -3.56 9.02 5.48
N GLN A 73 -3.81 9.45 6.71
CA GLN A 73 -4.80 10.48 6.98
C GLN A 73 -4.43 11.80 6.29
N GLU A 74 -3.18 12.22 6.39
CA GLU A 74 -2.69 13.43 5.75
C GLU A 74 -2.80 13.38 4.23
N SER A 75 -2.63 12.19 3.65
CA SER A 75 -2.71 12.01 2.19
C SER A 75 -4.14 12.00 1.65
N GLY A 76 -5.14 12.01 2.53
CA GLY A 76 -6.54 12.04 2.13
C GLY A 76 -7.25 10.69 2.15
N VAL A 77 -6.63 9.66 2.72
CA VAL A 77 -7.29 8.37 2.91
C VAL A 77 -8.43 8.54 3.90
N THR A 78 -9.63 8.11 3.51
CA THR A 78 -10.82 8.18 4.35
C THR A 78 -11.23 6.78 4.79
N GLY A 79 -11.78 6.68 5.99
CA GLY A 79 -12.17 5.40 6.55
C GLY A 79 -10.95 4.55 6.92
N LYS A 80 -11.20 3.28 7.19
CA LYS A 80 -10.18 2.35 7.62
C LYS A 80 -9.65 1.58 6.40
N PRO A 81 -8.35 1.64 6.10
CA PRO A 81 -7.79 0.84 5.02
C PRO A 81 -7.77 -0.65 5.37
N ASP A 82 -7.82 -1.51 4.37
CA ASP A 82 -7.70 -2.94 4.53
C ASP A 82 -6.29 -3.38 4.13
N PHE A 83 -5.71 -4.27 4.95
CA PHE A 83 -4.38 -4.82 4.71
C PHE A 83 -4.47 -6.33 4.53
N PHE A 84 -3.83 -6.84 3.47
CA PHE A 84 -3.78 -8.27 3.20
C PHE A 84 -2.32 -8.67 3.04
N PHE A 85 -1.90 -9.68 3.81
CA PHE A 85 -0.54 -10.22 3.73
C PHE A 85 -0.61 -11.48 2.87
N LEU A 86 0.14 -11.48 1.76
CA LEU A 86 0.01 -12.50 0.74
C LEU A 86 1.34 -13.19 0.46
N ASP A 87 1.29 -14.50 0.24
CA ASP A 87 2.41 -15.26 -0.28
C ASP A 87 2.07 -15.70 -1.68
N GLU A 88 2.96 -15.49 -2.63
CA GLU A 88 2.74 -15.96 -3.98
C GLU A 88 2.94 -17.49 -4.01
N ILE A 89 1.87 -18.19 -4.40
CA ILE A 89 1.91 -19.65 -4.49
C ILE A 89 2.35 -20.08 -5.87
N GLU A 90 1.83 -19.40 -6.87
CA GLU A 90 2.07 -19.81 -8.26
C GLU A 90 1.84 -18.63 -9.20
N LYS A 91 2.65 -18.54 -10.23
CA LYS A 91 2.46 -17.61 -11.31
C LYS A 91 2.20 -18.39 -12.57
N THR A 92 1.06 -18.16 -13.20
CA THR A 92 0.66 -18.89 -14.41
C THR A 92 0.72 -17.99 -15.63
N SER A 93 0.78 -18.59 -16.81
CA SER A 93 0.89 -17.82 -18.06
C SER A 93 -0.44 -17.27 -18.56
N ALA A 94 -1.56 -17.86 -18.17
CA ALA A 94 -2.87 -17.39 -18.62
C ALA A 94 -3.97 -17.83 -17.67
#